data_6e44e62034b029e6ea8b77f809864209
#
_entry.id   6e44e62034b029e6ea8b77f809864209
#
_cell.length_a   1.000
_cell.length_b   1.000
_cell.length_c   1.000
_cell.angle_alpha   90.00
_cell.angle_beta   90.00
_cell.angle_gamma   90.00
#
_symmetry.space_group_name_H-M   'P 1'
#
loop_
_entity.id
_entity.type
_entity.pdbx_description
1 polymer ?
#
loop_
_entity_poly.entity_id
_entity_poly.type
_entity_poly.pdbx_seq_one_letter_code
_entity_poly.pdbx_strand_id
1 'polypeptide(L)'
;MSDRINELRVENARLKYEVQNLENKVLSSVGMIYLEPSGGSERKNVLNEHLIDLITSTSIQLNIVSPKIDKFYSIELKKLTEKGIPILIITNDRGNIPKIYQEIYDDLKKTSGITIFNNPNIKYLLVFNAKEAIYSGGSMDKGELEKTVLIITRIKESAKLRKITEIFSLMLPSFMRSK
;
A
#
# COMPACT_ATOMS: atom_id res chain seq x y z
N MET A 1 53.32 25.44 10.37
CA MET A 1 52.18 25.38 11.31
C MET A 1 50.89 25.88 10.67
N SER A 2 50.91 26.90 9.82
CA SER A 2 49.75 27.44 9.07
C SER A 2 49.11 26.41 8.11
N ASP A 3 49.93 25.65 7.38
CA ASP A 3 49.43 24.71 6.35
C ASP A 3 48.62 23.55 6.95
N ARG A 4 49.07 23.01 8.08
CA ARG A 4 48.38 21.94 8.80
C ARG A 4 47.02 22.40 9.35
N ILE A 5 46.88 23.67 9.75
CA ILE A 5 45.61 24.23 10.22
C ILE A 5 44.64 24.39 9.03
N ASN A 6 45.15 24.77 7.88
CA ASN A 6 44.34 24.90 6.68
C ASN A 6 43.88 23.55 6.15
N GLU A 7 44.75 22.53 6.15
CA GLU A 7 44.37 21.13 5.82
C GLU A 7 43.27 20.60 6.74
N LEU A 8 43.40 20.81 8.06
CA LEU A 8 42.38 20.39 9.03
C LEU A 8 41.06 21.14 8.86
N ARG A 9 41.08 22.42 8.44
CA ARG A 9 39.87 23.19 8.15
C ARG A 9 39.13 22.63 6.91
N VAL A 10 39.89 22.32 5.86
CA VAL A 10 39.32 21.72 4.63
C VAL A 10 38.74 20.35 4.91
N GLU A 11 39.46 19.50 5.64
CA GLU A 11 39.00 18.16 6.04
C GLU A 11 37.71 18.24 6.91
N ASN A 12 37.67 19.17 7.87
CA ASN A 12 36.52 19.39 8.73
C ASN A 12 35.28 19.87 7.94
N ALA A 13 35.49 20.74 6.94
CA ALA A 13 34.41 21.18 6.05
C ALA A 13 33.89 20.04 5.20
N ARG A 14 34.76 19.18 4.68
CA ARG A 14 34.40 17.99 3.91
C ARG A 14 33.61 17.00 4.76
N LEU A 15 34.11 16.67 5.96
CA LEU A 15 33.41 15.74 6.87
C LEU A 15 32.04 16.28 7.30
N LYS A 16 31.90 17.57 7.57
CA LYS A 16 30.61 18.21 7.86
C LYS A 16 29.62 18.03 6.69
N TYR A 17 30.09 18.23 5.46
CA TYR A 17 29.25 18.03 4.27
C TYR A 17 28.85 16.58 4.10
N GLU A 18 29.75 15.61 4.32
CA GLU A 18 29.44 14.18 4.25
C GLU A 18 28.43 13.76 5.33
N VAL A 19 28.60 14.24 6.58
CA VAL A 19 27.64 13.99 7.67
C VAL A 19 26.26 14.52 7.31
N GLN A 20 26.18 15.78 6.84
CA GLN A 20 24.89 16.38 6.45
C GLN A 20 24.23 15.66 5.29
N ASN A 21 25.01 15.15 4.34
CA ASN A 21 24.50 14.36 3.22
C ASN A 21 23.98 12.97 3.67
N LEU A 22 24.67 12.34 4.62
CA LEU A 22 24.23 11.08 5.24
C LEU A 22 22.98 11.29 6.09
N GLU A 23 22.92 12.35 6.89
CA GLU A 23 21.74 12.71 7.67
C GLU A 23 20.52 12.95 6.76
N ASN A 24 20.67 13.68 5.66
CA ASN A 24 19.61 13.90 4.69
C ASN A 24 19.15 12.58 4.03
N LYS A 25 20.07 11.66 3.72
CA LYS A 25 19.73 10.32 3.20
C LYS A 25 18.97 9.50 4.22
N VAL A 26 19.37 9.50 5.48
CA VAL A 26 18.69 8.82 6.58
C VAL A 26 17.29 9.41 6.79
N LEU A 27 17.18 10.75 6.87
CA LEU A 27 15.89 11.43 7.03
C LEU A 27 14.94 11.16 5.85
N SER A 28 15.45 11.16 4.62
CA SER A 28 14.63 10.81 3.45
C SER A 28 14.16 9.36 3.46
N SER A 29 15.00 8.44 3.94
CA SER A 29 14.65 7.02 4.07
C SER A 29 13.65 6.76 5.19
N VAL A 30 13.82 7.40 6.34
CA VAL A 30 12.90 7.31 7.49
C VAL A 30 11.56 7.99 7.18
N GLY A 31 11.58 9.13 6.48
CA GLY A 31 10.37 9.85 6.07
C GLY A 31 9.53 9.18 4.99
N MET A 32 10.00 8.09 4.37
CA MET A 32 9.29 7.34 3.33
C MET A 32 8.48 6.14 3.86
N ILE A 33 8.62 5.82 5.13
CA ILE A 33 7.81 4.82 5.84
C ILE A 33 7.16 5.47 7.03
N TYR A 34 5.84 5.46 7.05
CA TYR A 34 5.03 6.02 8.13
C TYR A 34 4.34 4.89 8.87
N LEU A 35 4.44 4.89 10.19
CA LEU A 35 3.70 3.99 11.07
C LEU A 35 2.73 4.81 11.90
N GLU A 36 1.47 4.47 11.84
CA GLU A 36 0.44 5.17 12.60
C GLU A 36 -0.67 4.21 13.05
N PRO A 37 -1.32 4.49 14.19
CA PRO A 37 -2.48 3.73 14.63
C PRO A 37 -3.74 4.15 13.89
N SER A 38 -4.66 3.21 13.66
CA SER A 38 -6.02 3.44 13.20
C SER A 38 -7.00 2.69 14.09
N GLY A 39 -8.21 3.17 14.16
CA GLY A 39 -9.30 2.59 14.97
C GLY A 39 -9.41 3.17 16.37
N GLY A 40 -10.40 2.70 17.13
CA GLY A 40 -10.76 3.26 18.43
C GLY A 40 -11.52 4.59 18.34
N SER A 41 -11.76 5.24 19.50
CA SER A 41 -12.64 6.41 19.58
C SER A 41 -12.10 7.65 18.85
N GLU A 42 -10.77 7.85 18.85
CA GLU A 42 -10.15 9.08 18.36
C GLU A 42 -9.65 8.98 16.90
N ARG A 43 -9.45 7.77 16.39
CA ARG A 43 -8.81 7.52 15.07
C ARG A 43 -9.59 6.53 14.20
N LYS A 44 -10.92 6.56 14.29
CA LYS A 44 -11.81 5.59 13.63
C LYS A 44 -11.61 5.45 12.12
N ASN A 45 -11.35 6.55 11.44
CA ASN A 45 -11.38 6.58 9.97
C ASN A 45 -10.01 6.70 9.31
N VAL A 46 -8.92 6.76 10.05
CA VAL A 46 -7.59 7.05 9.49
C VAL A 46 -7.22 6.09 8.36
N LEU A 47 -7.40 4.78 8.55
CA LEU A 47 -7.10 3.80 7.50
C LEU A 47 -8.07 3.92 6.32
N ASN A 48 -9.37 4.12 6.57
CA ASN A 48 -10.34 4.31 5.48
C ASN A 48 -10.01 5.56 4.65
N GLU A 49 -9.65 6.68 5.28
CA GLU A 49 -9.24 7.91 4.60
C GLU A 49 -8.02 7.67 3.71
N HIS A 50 -6.96 7.06 4.25
CA HIS A 50 -5.77 6.74 3.47
C HIS A 50 -6.03 5.79 2.29
N LEU A 51 -6.90 4.79 2.48
CA LEU A 51 -7.28 3.89 1.39
C LEU A 51 -8.05 4.63 0.29
N ILE A 52 -8.99 5.50 0.65
CA ILE A 52 -9.73 6.31 -0.33
C ILE A 52 -8.81 7.26 -1.07
N ASP A 53 -7.89 7.94 -0.37
CA ASP A 53 -6.91 8.83 -0.98
C ASP A 53 -6.02 8.07 -1.98
N LEU A 54 -5.54 6.88 -1.60
CA LEU A 54 -4.74 6.04 -2.47
C LEU A 54 -5.53 5.57 -3.71
N ILE A 55 -6.77 5.11 -3.53
CA ILE A 55 -7.66 4.70 -4.63
C ILE A 55 -7.89 5.86 -5.58
N THR A 56 -8.30 7.02 -5.07
CA THR A 56 -8.68 8.19 -5.88
C THR A 56 -7.50 8.83 -6.60
N SER A 57 -6.30 8.78 -6.01
CA SER A 57 -5.06 9.30 -6.59
C SER A 57 -4.36 8.34 -7.56
N THR A 58 -4.87 7.11 -7.71
CA THR A 58 -4.29 6.12 -8.62
C THR A 58 -4.53 6.51 -10.08
N SER A 59 -3.48 6.47 -10.90
CA SER A 59 -3.51 6.90 -12.30
C SER A 59 -3.09 5.84 -13.32
N ILE A 60 -2.50 4.71 -12.88
CA ILE A 60 -1.97 3.68 -13.79
C ILE A 60 -2.63 2.33 -13.50
N GLN A 61 -2.45 1.80 -12.31
CA GLN A 61 -2.96 0.51 -11.87
C GLN A 61 -3.07 0.49 -10.35
N LEU A 62 -4.13 -0.13 -9.84
CA LEU A 62 -4.30 -0.42 -8.41
C LEU A 62 -4.15 -1.92 -8.17
N ASN A 63 -3.38 -2.27 -7.13
CA ASN A 63 -3.19 -3.65 -6.70
C ASN A 63 -3.69 -3.81 -5.27
N ILE A 64 -4.46 -4.86 -5.03
CA ILE A 64 -5.14 -5.10 -3.76
C ILE A 64 -4.90 -6.53 -3.32
N VAL A 65 -4.54 -6.71 -2.05
CA VAL A 65 -4.62 -7.98 -1.32
C VAL A 65 -5.53 -7.75 -0.14
N SER A 66 -6.66 -8.45 -0.09
CA SER A 66 -7.63 -8.31 0.99
C SER A 66 -8.43 -9.60 1.18
N PRO A 67 -8.68 -10.05 2.41
CA PRO A 67 -9.51 -11.24 2.66
C PRO A 67 -10.91 -11.14 2.08
N LYS A 68 -11.52 -9.96 2.10
CA LYS A 68 -12.84 -9.63 1.55
C LYS A 68 -12.92 -8.14 1.23
N ILE A 69 -13.93 -7.75 0.45
CA ILE A 69 -14.21 -6.35 0.09
C ILE A 69 -15.68 -6.08 0.34
N ASP A 70 -16.00 -4.97 1.01
CA ASP A 70 -17.37 -4.55 1.28
C ASP A 70 -17.98 -3.73 0.13
N LYS A 71 -19.27 -3.41 0.28
CA LYS A 71 -20.01 -2.64 -0.72
C LYS A 71 -19.45 -1.21 -0.88
N PHE A 72 -18.98 -0.59 0.21
CA PHE A 72 -18.43 0.76 0.17
C PHE A 72 -17.21 0.82 -0.74
N TYR A 73 -16.22 -0.03 -0.52
CA TYR A 73 -15.03 -0.09 -1.35
C TYR A 73 -15.31 -0.60 -2.77
N SER A 74 -16.25 -1.53 -2.93
CA SER A 74 -16.66 -1.99 -4.26
C SER A 74 -17.12 -0.84 -5.16
N ILE A 75 -17.87 0.11 -4.62
CA ILE A 75 -18.32 1.30 -5.36
C ILE A 75 -17.12 2.17 -5.78
N GLU A 76 -16.19 2.42 -4.86
CA GLU A 76 -15.02 3.25 -5.15
C GLU A 76 -14.09 2.61 -6.20
N LEU A 77 -13.92 1.28 -6.15
CA LEU A 77 -13.16 0.53 -7.15
C LEU A 77 -13.81 0.61 -8.54
N LYS A 78 -15.14 0.51 -8.63
CA LYS A 78 -15.86 0.65 -9.91
C LYS A 78 -15.69 2.05 -10.50
N LYS A 79 -15.78 3.11 -9.69
CA LYS A 79 -15.50 4.47 -10.16
C LYS A 79 -14.09 4.61 -10.74
N LEU A 80 -13.12 3.87 -10.19
CA LEU A 80 -11.75 3.88 -10.71
C LEU A 80 -11.66 3.19 -12.07
N THR A 81 -12.37 2.05 -12.26
CA THR A 81 -12.40 1.38 -13.56
C THR A 81 -13.14 2.15 -14.64
N GLU A 82 -14.15 2.96 -14.28
CA GLU A 82 -14.83 3.90 -15.21
C GLU A 82 -13.86 4.95 -15.78
N LYS A 83 -12.77 5.25 -15.06
CA LYS A 83 -11.67 6.09 -15.54
C LYS A 83 -10.64 5.31 -16.41
N GLY A 84 -10.89 4.04 -16.71
CA GLY A 84 -10.01 3.19 -17.49
C GLY A 84 -8.80 2.64 -16.72
N ILE A 85 -8.79 2.73 -15.39
CA ILE A 85 -7.67 2.28 -14.56
C ILE A 85 -7.88 0.82 -14.16
N PRO A 86 -6.96 -0.11 -14.55
CA PRO A 86 -7.09 -1.51 -14.21
C PRO A 86 -6.82 -1.78 -12.74
N ILE A 87 -7.51 -2.78 -12.19
CA ILE A 87 -7.39 -3.21 -10.80
C ILE A 87 -7.11 -4.71 -10.76
N LEU A 88 -6.05 -5.10 -10.05
CA LEU A 88 -5.75 -6.49 -9.72
C LEU A 88 -6.08 -6.74 -8.24
N ILE A 89 -6.87 -7.77 -7.97
CA ILE A 89 -7.31 -8.12 -6.62
C ILE A 89 -6.89 -9.57 -6.32
N ILE A 90 -6.20 -9.77 -5.21
CA ILE A 90 -5.99 -11.09 -4.61
C ILE A 90 -6.86 -11.16 -3.36
N THR A 91 -7.79 -12.10 -3.31
CA THR A 91 -8.75 -12.24 -2.22
C THR A 91 -9.05 -13.70 -1.93
N ASN A 92 -9.76 -13.98 -0.85
CA ASN A 92 -10.21 -15.33 -0.52
C ASN A 92 -11.18 -15.87 -1.59
N ASP A 93 -11.29 -17.19 -1.64
CA ASP A 93 -12.29 -17.87 -2.50
C ASP A 93 -13.70 -17.45 -2.11
N ARG A 94 -14.59 -17.35 -3.10
CA ARG A 94 -15.99 -16.99 -2.89
C ARG A 94 -16.66 -17.83 -1.80
N GLY A 95 -16.36 -19.13 -1.73
CA GLY A 95 -16.92 -20.04 -0.72
C GLY A 95 -16.40 -19.80 0.70
N ASN A 96 -15.26 -19.14 0.84
CA ASN A 96 -14.60 -18.86 2.13
C ASN A 96 -14.94 -17.48 2.70
N ILE A 97 -15.65 -16.64 1.95
CA ILE A 97 -16.13 -15.36 2.44
C ILE A 97 -17.57 -15.46 2.93
N PRO A 98 -17.96 -14.66 3.95
CA PRO A 98 -19.35 -14.65 4.45
C PRO A 98 -20.36 -14.31 3.34
N LYS A 99 -21.57 -14.89 3.40
CA LYS A 99 -22.60 -14.75 2.35
C LYS A 99 -22.87 -13.30 1.94
N ILE A 100 -22.87 -12.37 2.87
CA ILE A 100 -23.11 -10.94 2.61
C ILE A 100 -22.10 -10.31 1.63
N TYR A 101 -20.88 -10.88 1.51
CA TYR A 101 -19.85 -10.40 0.59
C TYR A 101 -19.79 -11.15 -0.73
N GLN A 102 -20.53 -12.28 -0.85
CA GLN A 102 -20.48 -13.12 -2.07
C GLN A 102 -21.08 -12.42 -3.28
N GLU A 103 -22.19 -11.68 -3.09
CA GLU A 103 -22.80 -10.89 -4.17
C GLU A 103 -21.85 -9.76 -4.63
N ILE A 104 -21.15 -9.12 -3.70
CA ILE A 104 -20.17 -8.07 -3.99
C ILE A 104 -18.97 -8.65 -4.76
N TYR A 105 -18.50 -9.83 -4.35
CA TYR A 105 -17.44 -10.56 -5.05
C TYR A 105 -17.86 -10.89 -6.50
N ASP A 106 -19.08 -11.44 -6.69
CA ASP A 106 -19.61 -11.79 -8.02
C ASP A 106 -19.75 -10.54 -8.92
N ASP A 107 -20.17 -9.44 -8.36
CA ASP A 107 -20.33 -8.15 -9.02
C ASP A 107 -18.97 -7.56 -9.43
N LEU A 108 -17.99 -7.54 -8.54
CA LEU A 108 -16.61 -7.11 -8.86
C LEU A 108 -15.99 -7.99 -9.94
N LYS A 109 -16.21 -9.31 -9.90
CA LYS A 109 -15.67 -10.25 -10.90
C LYS A 109 -16.23 -10.03 -12.30
N LYS A 110 -17.44 -9.49 -12.41
CA LYS A 110 -18.09 -9.13 -13.70
C LYS A 110 -17.71 -7.74 -14.20
N THR A 111 -17.13 -6.92 -13.34
CA THR A 111 -16.80 -5.54 -13.67
C THR A 111 -15.57 -5.50 -14.60
N SER A 112 -15.72 -4.87 -15.78
CA SER A 112 -14.63 -4.66 -16.71
C SER A 112 -13.51 -3.83 -16.06
N GLY A 113 -12.25 -4.20 -16.28
CA GLY A 113 -11.10 -3.55 -15.68
C GLY A 113 -10.72 -4.09 -14.29
N ILE A 114 -11.51 -5.00 -13.70
CA ILE A 114 -11.17 -5.72 -12.46
C ILE A 114 -10.79 -7.16 -12.78
N THR A 115 -9.63 -7.58 -12.29
CA THR A 115 -9.20 -8.98 -12.35
C THR A 115 -9.02 -9.52 -10.94
N ILE A 116 -9.71 -10.62 -10.61
CA ILE A 116 -9.67 -11.25 -9.28
C ILE A 116 -8.93 -12.58 -9.35
N PHE A 117 -7.98 -12.75 -8.44
CA PHE A 117 -7.28 -14.01 -8.16
C PHE A 117 -7.63 -14.48 -6.75
N ASN A 118 -7.84 -15.78 -6.61
CA ASN A 118 -8.20 -16.36 -5.34
C ASN A 118 -6.97 -16.95 -4.63
N ASN A 119 -6.86 -16.65 -3.34
CA ASN A 119 -5.90 -17.28 -2.45
C ASN A 119 -6.53 -17.41 -1.05
N PRO A 120 -6.87 -18.62 -0.59
CA PRO A 120 -7.58 -18.83 0.67
C PRO A 120 -6.77 -18.49 1.92
N ASN A 121 -5.46 -18.23 1.77
CA ASN A 121 -4.55 -17.93 2.87
C ASN A 121 -4.36 -16.44 3.15
N ILE A 122 -5.09 -15.57 2.45
CA ILE A 122 -5.00 -14.11 2.67
C ILE A 122 -5.66 -13.73 4.00
N LYS A 123 -4.86 -13.07 4.87
CA LYS A 123 -5.28 -12.63 6.22
C LYS A 123 -4.89 -11.19 6.54
N TYR A 124 -4.46 -10.43 5.55
CA TYR A 124 -3.98 -9.06 5.72
C TYR A 124 -4.48 -8.17 4.59
N LEU A 125 -4.39 -6.89 4.82
CA LEU A 125 -4.70 -5.84 3.86
C LEU A 125 -3.41 -5.24 3.30
N LEU A 126 -3.27 -5.23 1.98
CA LEU A 126 -2.24 -4.50 1.25
C LEU A 126 -2.88 -3.86 0.03
N VAL A 127 -2.80 -2.54 -0.07
CA VAL A 127 -3.28 -1.79 -1.24
C VAL A 127 -2.14 -0.91 -1.71
N PHE A 128 -1.82 -0.97 -3.00
CA PHE A 128 -0.71 -0.18 -3.52
C PHE A 128 -0.86 0.19 -4.99
N ASN A 129 -0.24 1.30 -5.34
CA ASN A 129 -0.05 1.76 -6.71
C ASN A 129 1.44 2.07 -6.97
N ALA A 130 1.76 2.76 -8.05
CA ALA A 130 3.15 3.10 -8.40
C ALA A 130 3.83 4.09 -7.42
N LYS A 131 3.07 4.77 -6.56
CA LYS A 131 3.56 5.86 -5.70
C LYS A 131 3.54 5.55 -4.21
N GLU A 132 2.62 4.69 -3.78
CA GLU A 132 2.41 4.40 -2.36
C GLU A 132 1.86 3.00 -2.15
N ALA A 133 2.22 2.39 -1.03
CA ALA A 133 1.62 1.17 -0.52
C ALA A 133 1.12 1.39 0.91
N ILE A 134 -0.05 0.84 1.21
CA ILE A 134 -0.63 0.79 2.54
C ILE A 134 -0.75 -0.67 2.94
N TYR A 135 -0.12 -1.04 4.06
CA TYR A 135 -0.19 -2.36 4.65
C TYR A 135 -0.79 -2.28 6.05
N SER A 136 -1.71 -3.20 6.36
CA SER A 136 -2.33 -3.32 7.68
C SER A 136 -2.91 -4.73 7.88
N GLY A 137 -3.39 -5.01 9.08
CA GLY A 137 -4.32 -6.12 9.31
C GLY A 137 -5.73 -5.80 8.77
N GLY A 138 -6.65 -6.75 8.93
CA GLY A 138 -8.05 -6.59 8.53
C GLY A 138 -8.30 -6.83 7.05
N SER A 139 -9.42 -6.29 6.58
CA SER A 139 -9.89 -6.42 5.19
C SER A 139 -10.44 -5.09 4.67
N MET A 140 -10.68 -4.98 3.38
CA MET A 140 -11.35 -3.81 2.78
C MET A 140 -12.84 -3.80 3.15
N ASP A 141 -13.11 -3.58 4.42
CA ASP A 141 -14.44 -3.46 5.02
C ASP A 141 -14.45 -2.23 5.91
N LYS A 142 -15.15 -1.19 5.49
CA LYS A 142 -15.18 0.10 6.17
C LYS A 142 -15.59 -0.04 7.64
N GLY A 143 -16.65 -0.80 7.91
CA GLY A 143 -17.16 -0.98 9.26
C GLY A 143 -16.24 -1.82 10.15
N GLU A 144 -15.50 -2.79 9.60
CA GLU A 144 -14.47 -3.54 10.32
C GLU A 144 -13.29 -2.64 10.67
N LEU A 145 -12.78 -1.87 9.70
CA LEU A 145 -11.62 -0.99 9.90
C LEU A 145 -11.90 0.15 10.88
N GLU A 146 -13.13 0.64 10.97
CA GLU A 146 -13.53 1.66 11.95
C GLU A 146 -13.52 1.14 13.40
N LYS A 147 -13.81 -0.14 13.59
CA LYS A 147 -13.96 -0.77 14.91
C LYS A 147 -12.69 -1.43 15.42
N THR A 148 -11.79 -1.78 14.54
CA THR A 148 -10.58 -2.55 14.87
C THR A 148 -9.41 -1.61 15.09
N VAL A 149 -8.67 -1.80 16.19
CA VAL A 149 -7.41 -1.08 16.42
C VAL A 149 -6.31 -1.76 15.59
N LEU A 150 -5.72 -1.03 14.67
CA LEU A 150 -4.75 -1.51 13.70
C LEU A 150 -3.50 -0.63 13.68
N ILE A 151 -2.40 -1.19 13.22
CA ILE A 151 -1.20 -0.44 12.84
C ILE A 151 -1.19 -0.34 11.33
N ILE A 152 -1.11 0.89 10.84
CA ILE A 152 -0.96 1.18 9.41
C ILE A 152 0.50 1.40 9.11
N THR A 153 0.99 0.75 8.06
CA THR A 153 2.29 1.03 7.47
C THR A 153 2.09 1.63 6.09
N ARG A 154 2.50 2.88 5.90
CA ARG A 154 2.48 3.57 4.61
C ARG A 154 3.89 3.66 4.07
N ILE A 155 4.09 3.24 2.83
CA ILE A 155 5.40 3.13 2.19
C ILE A 155 5.37 3.93 0.89
N LYS A 156 6.28 4.92 0.75
CA LYS A 156 6.44 5.75 -0.45
C LYS A 156 7.82 5.60 -1.10
N GLU A 157 8.71 4.81 -0.51
CA GLU A 157 10.05 4.57 -1.02
C GLU A 157 10.02 3.66 -2.26
N SER A 158 10.55 4.13 -3.38
CA SER A 158 10.51 3.44 -4.68
C SER A 158 11.14 2.04 -4.66
N ALA A 159 12.24 1.86 -3.92
CA ALA A 159 12.89 0.54 -3.81
C ALA A 159 12.02 -0.47 -3.08
N LYS A 160 11.33 -0.04 -2.02
CA LYS A 160 10.39 -0.88 -1.28
C LYS A 160 9.11 -1.15 -2.04
N LEU A 161 8.60 -0.17 -2.79
CA LEU A 161 7.44 -0.35 -3.68
C LEU A 161 7.73 -1.39 -4.77
N ARG A 162 8.93 -1.38 -5.37
CA ARG A 162 9.36 -2.43 -6.29
C ARG A 162 9.37 -3.80 -5.63
N LYS A 163 9.90 -3.89 -4.41
CA LYS A 163 9.90 -5.17 -3.67
C LYS A 163 8.50 -5.67 -3.33
N ILE A 164 7.58 -4.77 -2.98
CA ILE A 164 6.15 -5.09 -2.78
C ILE A 164 5.53 -5.62 -4.08
N THR A 165 5.82 -4.98 -5.22
CA THR A 165 5.36 -5.44 -6.54
C THR A 165 5.89 -6.83 -6.89
N GLU A 166 7.16 -7.12 -6.60
CA GLU A 166 7.74 -8.46 -6.78
C GLU A 166 7.01 -9.50 -5.91
N ILE A 167 6.81 -9.21 -4.62
CA ILE A 167 6.09 -10.10 -3.69
C ILE A 167 4.65 -10.33 -4.17
N PHE A 168 3.94 -9.28 -4.58
CA PHE A 168 2.60 -9.39 -5.13
C PHE A 168 2.59 -10.26 -6.39
N SER A 169 3.54 -10.07 -7.29
CA SER A 169 3.67 -10.87 -8.51
C SER A 169 3.88 -12.36 -8.23
N LEU A 170 4.58 -12.72 -7.15
CA LEU A 170 4.76 -14.11 -6.73
C LEU A 170 3.44 -14.78 -6.28
N MET A 171 2.47 -13.99 -5.85
CA MET A 171 1.13 -14.49 -5.47
C MET A 171 0.20 -14.67 -6.67
N LEU A 172 0.55 -14.13 -7.83
CA LEU A 172 -0.22 -14.29 -9.06
C LEU A 172 0.07 -15.64 -9.73
N PRO A 173 -0.85 -16.17 -10.57
CA PRO A 173 -0.60 -17.34 -11.39
C PRO A 173 0.66 -17.19 -12.25
N SER A 174 1.37 -18.29 -12.49
CA SER A 174 2.67 -18.29 -13.17
C SER A 174 2.65 -17.64 -14.56
N PHE A 175 1.54 -17.76 -15.29
CA PHE A 175 1.38 -17.16 -16.63
C PHE A 175 1.28 -15.62 -16.63
N MET A 176 1.04 -15.00 -15.46
CA MET A 176 0.97 -13.54 -15.30
C MET A 176 2.23 -12.94 -14.69
N ARG A 177 3.18 -13.76 -14.28
CA ARG A 177 4.44 -13.26 -13.71
C ARG A 177 5.31 -12.76 -14.85
N SER A 178 5.63 -11.47 -14.88
CA SER A 178 6.68 -10.95 -15.76
C SER A 178 8.00 -11.67 -15.45
N LYS A 179 8.66 -12.16 -16.50
CA LYS A 179 10.00 -12.74 -16.41
C LYS A 179 11.03 -11.66 -16.10
#